data_d8e2fec7f1b337ebc172d0f6d73dc76e
#
_entry.id   d8e2fec7f1b337ebc172d0f6d73dc76e
#
_cell.length_a   1.000
_cell.length_b   1.000
_cell.length_c   1.000
_cell.angle_alpha   90.00
_cell.angle_beta   90.00
_cell.angle_gamma   90.00
#
_symmetry.space_group_name_H-M   'P 1'
#
loop_
_entity.id
_entity.type
_entity.pdbx_description
1 polymer ?
#
loop_
_entity_poly.entity_id
_entity_poly.type
_entity_poly.pdbx_seq_one_letter_code
_entity_poly.pdbx_strand_id
1 'polypeptide(L)'
;HLPQIAASLVSSRLQETPAASLALAGNGLRDTTRIAASDPQLWVQILAANAPEILQILYGVREDLDRLINTMEDPSAPGARLDIAQLIAEGNAGHARIPGKHGGPPQAFAVVTVIVDDTPGQISAVLQDVGAAGVNVEDLRMDHSAGYQVGMLEISVLPGRRQELTDALTARGWKVV
;
A
#
# COMPACT_ATOMS: atom_id res chain seq x y z
N HIS A 1 11.33 -5.80 11.19
CA HIS A 1 12.59 -5.19 10.72
C HIS A 1 12.71 -5.20 9.20
N LEU A 2 12.29 -6.31 8.53
CA LEU A 2 12.37 -6.44 7.07
C LEU A 2 11.69 -5.30 6.28
N PRO A 3 10.49 -4.80 6.64
CA PRO A 3 9.87 -3.69 5.92
C PRO A 3 10.76 -2.43 5.90
N GLN A 4 11.42 -2.11 7.01
CA GLN A 4 12.36 -0.98 7.07
C GLN A 4 13.55 -1.18 6.13
N ILE A 5 14.13 -2.37 6.14
CA ILE A 5 15.28 -2.70 5.27
C ILE A 5 14.86 -2.58 3.80
N ALA A 6 13.72 -3.16 3.42
CA ALA A 6 13.20 -3.12 2.06
C ALA A 6 12.92 -1.67 1.60
N ALA A 7 12.26 -0.88 2.44
CA ALA A 7 12.01 0.53 2.16
C ALA A 7 13.31 1.33 1.98
N SER A 8 14.30 1.09 2.84
CA SER A 8 15.61 1.77 2.76
C SER A 8 16.39 1.36 1.51
N LEU A 9 16.37 0.08 1.13
CA LEU A 9 17.01 -0.41 -0.09
C LEU A 9 16.38 0.19 -1.35
N VAL A 10 15.04 0.24 -1.43
CA VAL A 10 14.33 0.87 -2.56
C VAL A 10 14.64 2.37 -2.60
N SER A 11 14.55 3.06 -1.46
CA SER A 11 14.81 4.50 -1.36
C SER A 11 16.24 4.86 -1.74
N SER A 12 17.22 4.02 -1.40
CA SER A 12 18.62 4.28 -1.74
C SER A 12 18.86 4.36 -3.26
N ARG A 13 18.06 3.65 -4.07
CA ARG A 13 18.15 3.72 -5.53
C ARG A 13 17.63 5.04 -6.09
N LEU A 14 16.84 5.78 -5.33
CA LEU A 14 16.29 7.07 -5.77
C LEU A 14 17.30 8.22 -5.70
N GLN A 15 18.43 8.06 -5.01
CA GLN A 15 19.45 9.11 -4.85
C GLN A 15 20.01 9.59 -6.20
N GLU A 16 20.16 8.68 -7.17
CA GLU A 16 20.70 8.98 -8.50
C GLU A 16 19.59 9.15 -9.56
N THR A 17 18.33 9.11 -9.13
CA THR A 17 17.20 9.22 -10.06
C THR A 17 16.97 10.67 -10.46
N PRO A 18 16.89 10.99 -11.77
CA PRO A 18 16.63 12.35 -12.25
C PRO A 18 15.32 12.93 -11.68
N ALA A 19 15.32 14.24 -11.37
CA ALA A 19 14.16 14.93 -10.79
C ALA A 19 12.90 14.79 -11.66
N ALA A 20 13.04 14.80 -12.99
CA ALA A 20 11.93 14.59 -13.92
C ALA A 20 11.27 13.20 -13.75
N SER A 21 12.06 12.18 -13.49
CA SER A 21 11.54 10.83 -13.21
C SER A 21 10.89 10.75 -11.82
N LEU A 22 11.47 11.41 -10.81
CA LEU A 22 10.89 11.49 -9.47
C LEU A 22 9.54 12.22 -9.46
N ALA A 23 9.33 13.17 -10.37
CA ALA A 23 8.05 13.87 -10.52
C ALA A 23 6.89 12.92 -10.93
N LEU A 24 7.22 11.76 -11.51
CA LEU A 24 6.25 10.73 -11.89
C LEU A 24 5.94 9.74 -10.74
N ALA A 25 6.51 9.95 -9.55
CA ALA A 25 6.32 9.07 -8.40
C ALA A 25 4.85 8.99 -7.99
N GLY A 26 4.25 7.83 -8.18
CA GLY A 26 2.90 7.50 -7.72
C GLY A 26 2.87 7.06 -6.25
N ASN A 27 1.66 6.75 -5.77
CA ASN A 27 1.41 6.36 -4.38
C ASN A 27 2.14 5.08 -3.99
N GLY A 28 2.23 4.08 -4.87
CA GLY A 28 2.97 2.85 -4.59
C GLY A 28 4.42 3.09 -4.17
N LEU A 29 5.13 4.00 -4.85
CA LEU A 29 6.50 4.36 -4.45
C LEU A 29 6.52 5.10 -3.11
N ARG A 30 5.61 6.06 -2.91
CA ARG A 30 5.50 6.84 -1.67
C ARG A 30 5.21 5.94 -0.47
N ASP A 31 4.26 5.02 -0.60
CA ASP A 31 3.89 4.09 0.47
C ASP A 31 5.03 3.14 0.80
N THR A 32 5.69 2.57 -0.21
CA THR A 32 6.81 1.64 -0.01
C THR A 32 7.99 2.34 0.68
N THR A 33 8.29 3.59 0.33
CA THR A 33 9.45 4.32 0.83
C THR A 33 9.18 5.14 2.09
N ARG A 34 7.93 5.32 2.49
CA ARG A 34 7.51 6.17 3.60
C ARG A 34 8.26 5.90 4.90
N ILE A 35 8.49 4.66 5.24
CA ILE A 35 9.17 4.28 6.49
C ILE A 35 10.70 4.38 6.41
N ALA A 36 11.28 4.59 5.23
CA ALA A 36 12.74 4.74 5.08
C ALA A 36 13.27 5.99 5.79
N ALA A 37 12.44 7.01 5.99
CA ALA A 37 12.79 8.22 6.74
C ALA A 37 12.83 7.95 8.25
N SER A 38 13.92 7.34 8.71
CA SER A 38 14.11 6.88 10.10
C SER A 38 15.48 7.25 10.61
N ASP A 39 15.64 7.30 11.94
CA ASP A 39 16.94 7.54 12.58
C ASP A 39 17.89 6.36 12.36
N PRO A 40 19.03 6.55 11.65
CA PRO A 40 19.99 5.48 11.39
C PRO A 40 20.60 4.90 12.68
N GLN A 41 20.81 5.70 13.71
CA GLN A 41 21.43 5.24 14.96
C GLN A 41 20.54 4.26 15.71
N LEU A 42 19.24 4.51 15.71
CA LEU A 42 18.25 3.58 16.27
C LEU A 42 18.28 2.24 15.51
N TRP A 43 18.30 2.29 14.18
CA TRP A 43 18.24 1.08 13.35
C TRP A 43 19.53 0.26 13.38
N VAL A 44 20.70 0.87 13.58
CA VAL A 44 21.96 0.13 13.81
C VAL A 44 21.81 -0.82 15.00
N GLN A 45 21.26 -0.32 16.13
CA GLN A 45 21.08 -1.14 17.33
C GLN A 45 20.05 -2.26 17.11
N ILE A 46 18.90 -1.93 16.53
CA ILE A 46 17.82 -2.88 16.27
C ILE A 46 18.29 -4.03 15.35
N LEU A 47 18.94 -3.69 14.24
CA LEU A 47 19.37 -4.66 13.25
C LEU A 47 20.52 -5.53 13.78
N ALA A 48 21.47 -4.95 14.51
CA ALA A 48 22.55 -5.71 15.12
C ALA A 48 22.05 -6.73 16.15
N ALA A 49 21.07 -6.34 16.99
CA ALA A 49 20.51 -7.24 17.99
C ALA A 49 19.69 -8.41 17.40
N ASN A 50 19.15 -8.25 16.19
CA ASN A 50 18.30 -9.24 15.54
C ASN A 50 18.95 -9.86 14.28
N ALA A 51 20.26 -9.68 14.10
CA ALA A 51 20.95 -10.04 12.88
C ALA A 51 20.74 -11.51 12.45
N PRO A 52 20.81 -12.53 13.32
CA PRO A 52 20.64 -13.92 12.90
C PRO A 52 19.29 -14.19 12.21
N GLU A 53 18.19 -13.71 12.80
CA GLU A 53 16.84 -13.89 12.28
C GLU A 53 16.61 -13.11 10.99
N ILE A 54 17.14 -11.89 10.93
CA ILE A 54 17.04 -11.02 9.75
C ILE A 54 17.80 -11.64 8.57
N LEU A 55 19.01 -12.19 8.80
CA LEU A 55 19.83 -12.77 7.76
C LEU A 55 19.15 -13.94 7.05
N GLN A 56 18.44 -14.80 7.77
CA GLN A 56 17.69 -15.92 7.17
C GLN A 56 16.67 -15.42 6.14
N ILE A 57 15.93 -14.36 6.49
CA ILE A 57 14.92 -13.78 5.61
C ILE A 57 15.61 -13.07 4.43
N LEU A 58 16.69 -12.34 4.67
CA LEU A 58 17.41 -11.62 3.61
C LEU A 58 18.05 -12.57 2.58
N TYR A 59 18.49 -13.75 3.00
CA TYR A 59 18.98 -14.76 2.07
C TYR A 59 17.87 -15.24 1.13
N GLY A 60 16.67 -15.50 1.64
CA GLY A 60 15.52 -15.85 0.81
C GLY A 60 15.14 -14.72 -0.15
N VAL A 61 15.07 -13.47 0.35
CA VAL A 61 14.80 -12.30 -0.51
C VAL A 61 15.85 -12.15 -1.61
N ARG A 62 17.11 -12.41 -1.31
CA ARG A 62 18.19 -12.38 -2.32
C ARG A 62 17.99 -13.46 -3.39
N GLU A 63 17.65 -14.67 -2.99
CA GLU A 63 17.39 -15.77 -3.93
C GLU A 63 16.20 -15.44 -4.86
N ASP A 64 15.13 -14.87 -4.32
CA ASP A 64 13.99 -14.43 -5.10
C ASP A 64 14.34 -13.27 -6.05
N LEU A 65 15.17 -12.33 -5.60
CA LEU A 65 15.67 -11.23 -6.43
C LEU A 65 16.56 -11.73 -7.56
N ASP A 66 17.49 -12.65 -7.26
CA ASP A 66 18.38 -13.25 -8.27
C ASP A 66 17.56 -14.02 -9.31
N ARG A 67 16.52 -14.78 -8.89
CA ARG A 67 15.56 -15.44 -9.79
C ARG A 67 14.85 -14.43 -10.70
N LEU A 68 14.37 -13.34 -10.15
CA LEU A 68 13.71 -12.28 -10.93
C LEU A 68 14.67 -11.63 -11.92
N ILE A 69 15.87 -11.28 -11.49
CA ILE A 69 16.89 -10.67 -12.37
C ILE A 69 17.18 -11.58 -13.56
N ASN A 70 17.48 -12.86 -13.31
CA ASN A 70 17.77 -13.84 -14.36
C ASN A 70 16.60 -13.96 -15.37
N THR A 71 15.35 -13.94 -14.86
CA THR A 71 14.15 -13.97 -15.73
C THR A 71 14.00 -12.69 -16.54
N MET A 72 14.34 -11.53 -15.95
CA MET A 72 14.22 -10.23 -16.61
C MET A 72 15.34 -9.93 -17.61
N GLU A 73 16.46 -10.65 -17.56
CA GLU A 73 17.53 -10.56 -18.56
C GLU A 73 17.07 -11.06 -19.95
N ASP A 74 16.17 -12.07 -19.99
CA ASP A 74 15.48 -12.48 -21.21
C ASP A 74 13.99 -12.74 -20.97
N PRO A 75 13.16 -11.68 -20.92
CA PRO A 75 11.73 -11.78 -20.62
C PRO A 75 10.92 -12.45 -21.76
N SER A 76 11.56 -12.71 -22.89
CA SER A 76 10.96 -13.41 -24.04
C SER A 76 11.24 -14.92 -24.03
N ALA A 77 12.15 -15.38 -23.18
CA ALA A 77 12.47 -16.79 -23.06
C ALA A 77 11.24 -17.65 -22.73
N PRO A 78 11.18 -18.89 -23.20
CA PRO A 78 10.12 -19.82 -22.82
C PRO A 78 10.05 -19.98 -21.29
N GLY A 79 8.88 -19.70 -20.71
CA GLY A 79 8.66 -19.79 -19.27
C GLY A 79 8.82 -18.48 -18.49
N ALA A 80 9.56 -17.48 -18.98
CA ALA A 80 9.83 -16.24 -18.26
C ALA A 80 8.58 -15.53 -17.73
N ARG A 81 7.51 -15.48 -18.52
CA ARG A 81 6.24 -14.88 -18.07
C ARG A 81 5.59 -15.67 -16.94
N LEU A 82 5.74 -17.00 -16.94
CA LEU A 82 5.24 -17.85 -15.88
C LEU A 82 6.02 -17.64 -14.58
N ASP A 83 7.34 -17.51 -14.65
CA ASP A 83 8.19 -17.27 -13.50
C ASP A 83 7.88 -15.93 -12.84
N ILE A 84 7.67 -14.87 -13.63
CA ILE A 84 7.23 -13.56 -13.11
C ILE A 84 5.86 -13.68 -12.44
N ALA A 85 4.91 -14.33 -13.10
CA ALA A 85 3.56 -14.53 -12.55
C ALA A 85 3.60 -15.33 -11.24
N GLN A 86 4.45 -16.34 -11.16
CA GLN A 86 4.62 -17.16 -9.97
C GLN A 86 5.19 -16.35 -8.81
N LEU A 87 6.21 -15.52 -9.03
CA LEU A 87 6.77 -14.64 -7.99
C LEU A 87 5.69 -13.72 -7.40
N ILE A 88 4.86 -13.12 -8.25
CA ILE A 88 3.75 -12.27 -7.79
C ILE A 88 2.71 -13.09 -7.01
N ALA A 89 2.39 -14.30 -7.47
CA ALA A 89 1.45 -15.20 -6.78
C ALA A 89 1.97 -15.64 -5.40
N GLU A 90 3.27 -15.91 -5.28
CA GLU A 90 3.94 -16.21 -4.00
C GLU A 90 3.84 -15.02 -3.04
N GLY A 91 4.04 -13.79 -3.53
CA GLY A 91 3.84 -12.57 -2.75
C GLY A 91 2.39 -12.41 -2.27
N ASN A 92 1.41 -12.65 -3.15
CA ASN A 92 -0.01 -12.63 -2.79
C ASN A 92 -0.35 -13.67 -1.72
N ALA A 93 0.18 -14.89 -1.85
CA ALA A 93 -0.01 -15.95 -0.86
C ALA A 93 0.61 -15.57 0.50
N GLY A 94 1.78 -14.93 0.49
CA GLY A 94 2.42 -14.39 1.69
C GLY A 94 1.59 -13.29 2.34
N HIS A 95 1.09 -12.34 1.55
CA HIS A 95 0.22 -11.26 2.03
C HIS A 95 -1.07 -11.80 2.66
N ALA A 96 -1.70 -12.80 2.06
CA ALA A 96 -2.91 -13.42 2.58
C ALA A 96 -2.74 -14.12 3.95
N ARG A 97 -1.50 -14.33 4.40
CA ARG A 97 -1.20 -14.87 5.75
C ARG A 97 -1.15 -13.82 6.84
N ILE A 98 -1.15 -12.54 6.48
CA ILE A 98 -1.14 -11.46 7.47
C ILE A 98 -2.52 -11.46 8.16
N PRO A 99 -2.58 -11.62 9.50
CA PRO A 99 -3.84 -11.57 10.21
C PRO A 99 -4.58 -10.25 9.97
N GLY A 100 -5.88 -10.32 9.84
CA GLY A 100 -6.73 -9.14 9.76
C GLY A 100 -6.76 -8.36 11.08
N LYS A 101 -7.49 -7.26 11.09
CA LYS A 101 -7.71 -6.40 12.26
C LYS A 101 -8.18 -7.26 13.45
N HIS A 102 -7.60 -7.05 14.60
CA HIS A 102 -7.86 -7.83 15.83
C HIS A 102 -7.44 -9.31 15.79
N GLY A 103 -6.49 -9.69 14.91
CA GLY A 103 -5.96 -11.05 14.85
C GLY A 103 -6.90 -12.10 14.24
N GLY A 104 -8.02 -11.67 13.68
CA GLY A 104 -8.93 -12.53 12.91
C GLY A 104 -8.36 -12.92 11.54
N PRO A 105 -9.02 -13.82 10.81
CA PRO A 105 -8.63 -14.14 9.45
C PRO A 105 -8.66 -12.89 8.58
N PRO A 106 -7.81 -12.81 7.54
CA PRO A 106 -7.84 -11.70 6.58
C PRO A 106 -9.26 -11.55 6.03
N GLN A 107 -9.80 -10.34 6.12
CA GLN A 107 -11.15 -10.04 5.65
C GLN A 107 -11.03 -9.12 4.44
N ALA A 108 -11.67 -9.49 3.34
CA ALA A 108 -11.80 -8.61 2.20
C ALA A 108 -12.80 -7.51 2.53
N PHE A 109 -12.38 -6.26 2.39
CA PHE A 109 -13.27 -5.10 2.54
C PHE A 109 -13.73 -4.63 1.16
N ALA A 110 -14.92 -4.05 1.11
CA ALA A 110 -15.39 -3.33 -0.05
C ALA A 110 -15.00 -1.85 0.10
N VAL A 111 -14.56 -1.25 -0.99
CA VAL A 111 -14.16 0.16 -1.02
C VAL A 111 -15.29 1.00 -1.60
N VAL A 112 -15.59 2.11 -0.94
CA VAL A 112 -16.44 3.19 -1.43
C VAL A 112 -15.55 4.41 -1.59
N THR A 113 -15.46 4.93 -2.82
CA THR A 113 -14.61 6.09 -3.11
C THR A 113 -15.48 7.34 -3.22
N VAL A 114 -15.13 8.36 -2.47
CA VAL A 114 -15.80 9.65 -2.47
C VAL A 114 -14.86 10.73 -2.99
N ILE A 115 -15.29 11.49 -3.98
CA ILE A 115 -14.54 12.66 -4.44
C ILE A 115 -14.86 13.81 -3.49
N VAL A 116 -13.81 14.39 -2.91
CA VAL A 116 -13.91 15.51 -1.97
C VAL A 116 -13.05 16.68 -2.46
N ASP A 117 -13.51 17.90 -2.21
CA ASP A 117 -12.69 19.08 -2.46
C ASP A 117 -11.53 19.16 -1.45
N ASP A 118 -10.39 19.67 -1.90
CA ASP A 118 -9.23 19.87 -1.03
C ASP A 118 -9.42 21.16 -0.19
N THR A 119 -10.40 21.11 0.70
CA THR A 119 -10.73 22.21 1.60
C THR A 119 -10.91 21.72 3.04
N PRO A 120 -10.60 22.56 4.03
CA PRO A 120 -10.75 22.19 5.43
C PRO A 120 -12.17 21.72 5.77
N GLY A 121 -12.28 20.61 6.50
CA GLY A 121 -13.56 20.08 6.99
C GLY A 121 -14.24 19.06 6.09
N GLN A 122 -13.87 18.92 4.83
CA GLN A 122 -14.51 17.99 3.89
C GLN A 122 -14.45 16.53 4.37
N ILE A 123 -13.27 16.06 4.76
CA ILE A 123 -13.10 14.69 5.29
C ILE A 123 -13.97 14.49 6.54
N SER A 124 -13.99 15.46 7.45
CA SER A 124 -14.81 15.39 8.66
C SER A 124 -16.31 15.31 8.33
N ALA A 125 -16.77 16.06 7.35
CA ALA A 125 -18.17 16.03 6.91
C ALA A 125 -18.56 14.66 6.31
N VAL A 126 -17.69 14.09 5.44
CA VAL A 126 -17.94 12.73 4.92
C VAL A 126 -18.01 11.72 6.06
N LEU A 127 -17.06 11.74 7.00
CA LEU A 127 -17.03 10.78 8.12
C LEU A 127 -18.22 10.94 9.06
N GLN A 128 -18.74 12.15 9.27
CA GLN A 128 -19.99 12.36 10.01
C GLN A 128 -21.18 11.71 9.29
N ASP A 129 -21.26 11.84 7.97
CA ASP A 129 -22.33 11.22 7.18
C ASP A 129 -22.22 9.69 7.13
N VAL A 130 -21.00 9.14 7.10
CA VAL A 130 -20.75 7.70 7.26
C VAL A 130 -21.23 7.20 8.63
N GLY A 131 -20.91 7.93 9.70
CA GLY A 131 -21.39 7.62 11.05
C GLY A 131 -22.91 7.70 11.15
N ALA A 132 -23.54 8.72 10.54
CA ALA A 132 -24.98 8.87 10.51
C ALA A 132 -25.71 7.77 9.70
N ALA A 133 -25.01 7.15 8.73
CA ALA A 133 -25.48 5.97 8.03
C ALA A 133 -25.33 4.67 8.87
N GLY A 134 -24.74 4.72 10.04
CA GLY A 134 -24.52 3.54 10.91
C GLY A 134 -23.53 2.55 10.35
N VAL A 135 -22.63 2.98 9.46
CA VAL A 135 -21.62 2.13 8.83
C VAL A 135 -20.27 2.29 9.54
N ASN A 136 -19.67 1.17 9.94
CA ASN A 136 -18.34 1.19 10.52
C ASN A 136 -17.27 1.29 9.43
N VAL A 137 -16.26 2.15 9.65
CA VAL A 137 -15.09 2.29 8.79
C VAL A 137 -14.01 1.30 9.24
N GLU A 138 -13.57 0.46 8.32
CA GLU A 138 -12.52 -0.52 8.59
C GLU A 138 -11.13 0.01 8.25
N ASP A 139 -11.02 0.78 7.16
CA ASP A 139 -9.81 1.48 6.74
C ASP A 139 -10.16 2.74 5.96
N LEU A 140 -9.23 3.69 5.93
CA LEU A 140 -9.41 4.97 5.26
C LEU A 140 -8.13 5.34 4.51
N ARG A 141 -8.27 5.67 3.23
CA ARG A 141 -7.19 6.19 2.41
C ARG A 141 -7.58 7.49 1.75
N MET A 142 -6.62 8.37 1.61
CA MET A 142 -6.79 9.63 0.91
C MET A 142 -5.73 9.75 -0.18
N ASP A 143 -6.19 9.88 -1.42
CA ASP A 143 -5.36 10.11 -2.59
C ASP A 143 -5.60 11.52 -3.13
N HIS A 144 -4.52 12.27 -3.31
CA HIS A 144 -4.56 13.57 -3.96
C HIS A 144 -4.06 13.45 -5.40
N SER A 145 -4.87 13.88 -6.34
CA SER A 145 -4.43 13.98 -7.74
C SER A 145 -3.52 15.19 -7.91
N ALA A 146 -2.29 14.95 -8.37
CA ALA A 146 -1.35 16.03 -8.63
C ALA A 146 -1.94 17.04 -9.64
N GLY A 147 -2.01 18.32 -9.24
CA GLY A 147 -2.54 19.40 -10.07
C GLY A 147 -4.06 19.64 -10.02
N TYR A 148 -4.79 18.87 -9.22
CA TYR A 148 -6.22 19.09 -8.99
C TYR A 148 -6.49 19.39 -7.52
N GLN A 149 -7.41 20.33 -7.25
CA GLN A 149 -7.87 20.67 -5.89
C GLN A 149 -8.98 19.70 -5.41
N VAL A 150 -8.83 18.42 -5.75
CA VAL A 150 -9.76 17.37 -5.35
C VAL A 150 -8.97 16.17 -4.85
N GLY A 151 -9.52 15.50 -3.85
CA GLY A 151 -9.02 14.26 -3.33
C GLY A 151 -10.01 13.12 -3.53
N MET A 152 -9.51 11.91 -3.59
CA MET A 152 -10.29 10.68 -3.56
C MET A 152 -10.17 10.07 -2.17
N LEU A 153 -11.27 10.06 -1.43
CA LEU A 153 -11.36 9.43 -0.13
C LEU A 153 -11.90 8.01 -0.30
N GLU A 154 -11.05 7.02 -0.12
CA GLU A 154 -11.41 5.61 -0.15
C GLU A 154 -11.78 5.14 1.26
N ILE A 155 -12.99 4.65 1.41
CA ILE A 155 -13.56 4.19 2.66
C ILE A 155 -13.77 2.68 2.55
N SER A 156 -13.00 1.91 3.30
CA SER A 156 -13.14 0.46 3.38
C SER A 156 -14.21 0.09 4.41
N VAL A 157 -15.15 -0.74 3.99
CA VAL A 157 -16.27 -1.22 4.82
C VAL A 157 -16.49 -2.71 4.63
N LEU A 158 -17.26 -3.34 5.49
CA LEU A 158 -17.69 -4.73 5.27
C LEU A 158 -18.46 -4.85 3.94
N PRO A 159 -18.23 -5.90 3.14
CA PRO A 159 -18.81 -6.02 1.79
C PRO A 159 -20.33 -5.85 1.75
N GLY A 160 -21.04 -6.39 2.74
CA GLY A 160 -22.51 -6.26 2.86
C GLY A 160 -23.00 -4.84 3.16
N ARG A 161 -22.13 -3.90 3.52
CA ARG A 161 -22.48 -2.51 3.85
C ARG A 161 -22.16 -1.51 2.72
N ARG A 162 -21.50 -1.97 1.66
CA ARG A 162 -21.05 -1.10 0.56
C ARG A 162 -22.20 -0.35 -0.08
N GLN A 163 -23.25 -1.06 -0.50
CA GLN A 163 -24.37 -0.45 -1.22
C GLN A 163 -25.12 0.56 -0.34
N GLU A 164 -25.37 0.20 0.91
CA GLU A 164 -26.00 1.07 1.89
C GLU A 164 -25.21 2.38 2.09
N LEU A 165 -23.90 2.29 2.22
CA LEU A 165 -23.04 3.46 2.35
C LEU A 165 -23.07 4.31 1.08
N THR A 166 -22.95 3.67 -0.09
CA THR A 166 -23.01 4.37 -1.39
C THR A 166 -24.31 5.17 -1.53
N ASP A 167 -25.45 4.55 -1.24
CA ASP A 167 -26.76 5.19 -1.35
C ASP A 167 -26.90 6.34 -0.33
N ALA A 168 -26.45 6.12 0.91
CA ALA A 168 -26.52 7.12 1.97
C ALA A 168 -25.67 8.36 1.67
N LEU A 169 -24.45 8.19 1.14
CA LEU A 169 -23.57 9.29 0.78
C LEU A 169 -24.09 10.03 -0.46
N THR A 170 -24.53 9.29 -1.47
CA THR A 170 -25.13 9.89 -2.69
C THR A 170 -26.38 10.72 -2.36
N ALA A 171 -27.25 10.21 -1.47
CA ALA A 171 -28.44 10.95 -1.03
C ALA A 171 -28.12 12.26 -0.28
N ARG A 172 -26.93 12.36 0.31
CA ARG A 172 -26.42 13.57 0.97
C ARG A 172 -25.62 14.50 0.04
N GLY A 173 -25.56 14.15 -1.25
CA GLY A 173 -24.92 14.96 -2.30
C GLY A 173 -23.42 14.69 -2.50
N TRP A 174 -22.85 13.66 -1.88
CA TRP A 174 -21.48 13.28 -2.13
C TRP A 174 -21.34 12.61 -3.50
N LYS A 175 -20.25 12.91 -4.18
CA LYS A 175 -19.91 12.27 -5.44
C LYS A 175 -19.17 10.96 -5.17
N VAL A 176 -19.91 9.85 -5.26
CA VAL A 176 -19.40 8.48 -5.09
C VAL A 176 -19.06 7.88 -6.45
N VAL A 177 -17.89 7.19 -6.56
CA VAL A 177 -17.40 6.57 -7.80
C VAL A 177 -17.03 5.11 -7.56
#